data_c6a19d1790691fc38b738c93647192e3
#
_entry.id   c6a19d1790691fc38b738c93647192e3
#
_cell.length_a   1.000
_cell.length_b   1.000
_cell.length_c   1.000
_cell.angle_alpha   90.00
_cell.angle_beta   90.00
_cell.angle_gamma   90.00
#
_symmetry.space_group_name_H-M   'P 1'
#
loop_
_entity.id
_entity.type
_entity.pdbx_description
1 polymer ?
#
loop_
_entity_poly.entity_id
_entity_poly.type
_entity_poly.pdbx_seq_one_letter_code
_entity_poly.pdbx_strand_id
1 'polypeptide(L)'
;GLCGAAIMRLAVYLRGKDAKKYRKNVEYGSARWGNKADIAPFMDPKPENNIILTQSEGLMLNGRPKNPANARNKNVLVVGGSGSGKTRFFIKPNLMQMHSSYVVTDPKGTVLVECGKMLQRGTPKLDKDGKPMRNEKGKIIYEPYKIRVFNTINFQKSMHFNPFAYI
;
A
#
# COMPACT_ATOMS: atom_id res chain seq x y z
N GLY A 1 -1.02 -39.99 47.87
CA GLY A 1 -1.46 -40.26 46.45
C GLY A 1 -1.99 -39.06 45.70
N LEU A 2 -3.04 -38.35 46.16
CA LEU A 2 -3.74 -37.32 45.35
C LEU A 2 -2.88 -36.10 45.02
N CYS A 3 -2.08 -35.60 45.96
CA CYS A 3 -1.21 -34.43 45.74
C CYS A 3 -0.12 -34.75 44.66
N GLY A 4 0.45 -35.95 44.67
CA GLY A 4 1.46 -36.33 43.68
C GLY A 4 0.85 -36.41 42.24
N ALA A 5 -0.38 -36.89 42.13
CA ALA A 5 -1.09 -36.92 40.83
C ALA A 5 -1.41 -35.52 40.29
N ALA A 6 -1.78 -34.59 41.18
CA ALA A 6 -2.05 -33.19 40.82
C ALA A 6 -0.79 -32.47 40.34
N ILE A 7 0.35 -32.65 41.04
CA ILE A 7 1.65 -32.09 40.66
C ILE A 7 2.10 -32.64 39.31
N MET A 8 1.94 -33.95 39.11
CA MET A 8 2.34 -34.58 37.83
C MET A 8 1.47 -34.07 36.66
N ARG A 9 0.15 -33.92 36.87
CA ARG A 9 -0.74 -33.32 35.86
C ARG A 9 -0.37 -31.87 35.54
N LEU A 10 -0.05 -31.09 36.57
CA LEU A 10 0.37 -29.69 36.36
C LEU A 10 1.70 -29.62 35.58
N ALA A 11 2.67 -30.46 35.93
CA ALA A 11 3.95 -30.53 35.23
C ALA A 11 3.80 -30.93 33.75
N VAL A 12 2.94 -31.93 33.47
CA VAL A 12 2.64 -32.36 32.09
C VAL A 12 1.90 -31.26 31.33
N TYR A 13 0.95 -30.57 31.97
CA TYR A 13 0.24 -29.44 31.35
C TYR A 13 1.17 -28.29 31.00
N LEU A 14 2.05 -27.85 31.93
CA LEU A 14 3.01 -26.79 31.69
C LEU A 14 4.00 -27.17 30.57
N ARG A 15 4.52 -28.40 30.59
CA ARG A 15 5.42 -28.90 29.55
C ARG A 15 4.73 -28.97 28.19
N GLY A 16 3.45 -29.33 28.13
CA GLY A 16 2.66 -29.33 26.91
C GLY A 16 2.34 -27.94 26.39
N LYS A 17 2.17 -26.94 27.28
CA LYS A 17 1.93 -25.54 26.91
C LYS A 17 3.16 -24.92 26.25
N ASP A 18 4.36 -25.23 26.76
CA ASP A 18 5.63 -24.68 26.26
C ASP A 18 6.26 -25.54 25.16
N ALA A 19 5.71 -26.73 24.89
CA ALA A 19 6.19 -27.60 23.83
C ALA A 19 5.98 -26.95 22.47
N LYS A 20 7.08 -26.72 21.74
CA LYS A 20 7.01 -26.27 20.34
C LYS A 20 6.21 -27.29 19.54
N LYS A 21 5.05 -26.88 19.00
CA LYS A 21 4.22 -27.70 18.13
C LYS A 21 4.91 -27.86 16.79
N TYR A 22 5.73 -28.90 16.66
CA TYR A 22 6.28 -29.28 15.36
C TYR A 22 5.14 -29.82 14.46
N ARG A 23 4.92 -29.19 13.31
CA ARG A 23 4.01 -29.74 12.30
C ARG A 23 4.75 -30.85 11.56
N LYS A 24 4.15 -32.03 11.47
CA LYS A 24 4.68 -33.11 10.64
C LYS A 24 4.88 -32.60 9.21
N ASN A 25 6.02 -32.90 8.58
CA ASN A 25 6.40 -32.51 7.22
C ASN A 25 6.74 -31.01 6.99
N VAL A 26 7.12 -30.28 8.05
CA VAL A 26 7.62 -28.90 7.91
C VAL A 26 9.00 -28.81 8.55
N GLU A 27 10.04 -29.04 7.77
CA GLU A 27 11.42 -29.13 8.29
C GLU A 27 12.04 -27.79 8.65
N TYR A 28 11.63 -26.66 7.99
CA TYR A 28 12.29 -25.36 8.11
C TYR A 28 11.36 -24.21 8.50
N GLY A 29 10.30 -24.46 9.23
CA GLY A 29 9.40 -23.44 9.74
C GLY A 29 7.91 -23.74 9.47
N SER A 30 7.05 -22.91 10.03
CA SER A 30 5.58 -23.04 9.88
C SER A 30 5.01 -22.14 8.79
N ALA A 31 5.83 -21.65 7.87
CA ALA A 31 5.39 -20.81 6.77
C ALA A 31 4.50 -21.57 5.80
N ARG A 32 3.43 -20.94 5.36
CA ARG A 32 2.51 -21.43 4.32
C ARG A 32 2.06 -20.29 3.43
N TRP A 33 1.58 -20.60 2.27
CA TRP A 33 0.92 -19.58 1.44
C TRP A 33 -0.34 -19.06 2.16
N GLY A 34 -0.47 -17.73 2.18
CA GLY A 34 -1.63 -17.08 2.75
C GLY A 34 -2.88 -17.29 1.87
N ASN A 35 -4.03 -17.19 2.49
CA ASN A 35 -5.33 -17.14 1.82
C ASN A 35 -6.00 -15.78 2.06
N LYS A 36 -7.19 -15.56 1.48
CA LYS A 36 -7.94 -14.30 1.64
C LYS A 36 -8.20 -13.92 3.10
N ALA A 37 -8.45 -14.89 3.97
CA ALA A 37 -8.69 -14.63 5.40
C ALA A 37 -7.43 -14.16 6.12
N ASP A 38 -6.26 -14.60 5.69
CA ASP A 38 -4.98 -14.15 6.24
C ASP A 38 -4.64 -12.71 5.82
N ILE A 39 -5.09 -12.27 4.64
CA ILE A 39 -4.81 -10.96 4.05
C ILE A 39 -5.84 -9.91 4.49
N ALA A 40 -7.09 -10.29 4.67
CA ALA A 40 -8.20 -9.40 5.00
C ALA A 40 -7.91 -8.42 6.16
N PRO A 41 -7.23 -8.80 7.26
CA PRO A 41 -6.89 -7.86 8.35
C PRO A 41 -5.96 -6.71 7.95
N PHE A 42 -5.25 -6.82 6.82
CA PHE A 42 -4.29 -5.85 6.31
C PHE A 42 -4.85 -4.98 5.18
N MET A 43 -6.11 -5.19 4.81
CA MET A 43 -6.83 -4.40 3.81
C MET A 43 -7.83 -3.45 4.47
N ASP A 44 -7.99 -2.25 3.91
CA ASP A 44 -9.08 -1.37 4.25
C ASP A 44 -10.34 -1.81 3.47
N PRO A 45 -11.54 -1.78 4.08
CA PRO A 45 -12.79 -2.10 3.38
C PRO A 45 -13.07 -1.20 2.17
N LYS A 46 -12.57 0.04 2.19
CA LYS A 46 -12.67 0.94 1.04
C LYS A 46 -11.47 0.72 0.12
N PRO A 47 -11.68 0.29 -1.14
CA PRO A 47 -10.60 0.00 -2.07
C PRO A 47 -9.63 1.16 -2.27
N GLU A 48 -10.13 2.39 -2.30
CA GLU A 48 -9.34 3.61 -2.47
C GLU A 48 -8.37 3.91 -1.33
N ASN A 49 -8.54 3.28 -0.17
CA ASN A 49 -7.65 3.43 0.98
C ASN A 49 -6.52 2.38 1.01
N ASN A 50 -6.32 1.67 -0.08
CA ASN A 50 -5.31 0.63 -0.18
C ASN A 50 -4.28 0.93 -1.27
N ILE A 51 -3.05 0.48 -1.06
CA ILE A 51 -2.10 0.27 -2.15
C ILE A 51 -2.58 -0.97 -2.91
N ILE A 52 -2.83 -0.84 -4.20
CA ILE A 52 -3.22 -1.96 -5.07
C ILE A 52 -1.98 -2.85 -5.27
N LEU A 53 -2.06 -4.09 -4.82
CA LEU A 53 -1.00 -5.08 -5.01
C LEU A 53 -1.29 -5.99 -6.21
N THR A 54 -2.52 -6.51 -6.28
CA THR A 54 -3.02 -7.35 -7.37
C THR A 54 -4.46 -6.94 -7.70
N GLN A 55 -5.12 -7.70 -8.54
CA GLN A 55 -6.54 -7.47 -8.87
C GLN A 55 -7.46 -7.61 -7.65
N SER A 56 -7.11 -8.45 -6.68
CA SER A 56 -7.93 -8.80 -5.53
C SER A 56 -7.35 -8.42 -4.18
N GLU A 57 -6.04 -8.15 -4.12
CA GLU A 57 -5.34 -7.85 -2.87
C GLU A 57 -4.81 -6.42 -2.84
N GLY A 58 -4.88 -5.85 -1.66
CA GLY A 58 -4.36 -4.52 -1.35
C GLY A 58 -3.69 -4.48 0.01
N LEU A 59 -2.99 -3.39 0.27
CA LEU A 59 -2.40 -3.09 1.57
C LEU A 59 -2.91 -1.73 2.04
N MET A 60 -3.56 -1.70 3.21
CA MET A 60 -4.13 -0.45 3.75
C MET A 60 -3.07 0.66 3.87
N LEU A 61 -3.43 1.86 3.45
CA LEU A 61 -2.59 3.06 3.60
C LEU A 61 -2.51 3.54 5.05
N ASN A 62 -3.53 3.26 5.85
CA ASN A 62 -3.56 3.69 7.25
C ASN A 62 -2.39 3.07 8.03
N GLY A 63 -1.50 3.91 8.55
CA GLY A 63 -0.37 3.49 9.39
C GLY A 63 -0.76 3.17 10.83
N ARG A 64 -1.98 3.53 11.25
CA ARG A 64 -2.51 3.33 12.61
C ARG A 64 -3.87 2.63 12.54
N PRO A 65 -3.92 1.33 12.18
CA PRO A 65 -5.16 0.57 12.19
C PRO A 65 -5.70 0.43 13.61
N LYS A 66 -7.01 0.11 13.72
CA LYS A 66 -7.66 -0.12 15.03
C LYS A 66 -6.94 -1.20 15.85
N ASN A 67 -6.46 -2.26 15.20
CA ASN A 67 -5.62 -3.27 15.82
C ASN A 67 -4.14 -2.99 15.47
N PRO A 68 -3.28 -2.56 16.42
CA PRO A 68 -1.88 -2.27 16.16
C PRO A 68 -1.10 -3.46 15.59
N ALA A 69 -1.51 -4.70 15.87
CA ALA A 69 -0.89 -5.90 15.32
C ALA A 69 -1.03 -6.00 13.79
N ASN A 70 -1.97 -5.27 13.19
CA ASN A 70 -2.18 -5.22 11.74
C ASN A 70 -1.37 -4.11 11.07
N ALA A 71 -0.69 -3.26 11.84
CA ALA A 71 0.21 -2.25 11.26
C ALA A 71 1.38 -2.94 10.54
N ARG A 72 1.56 -2.61 9.26
CA ARG A 72 2.63 -3.16 8.42
C ARG A 72 3.41 -2.05 7.75
N ASN A 73 4.66 -2.35 7.45
CA ASN A 73 5.48 -1.52 6.58
C ASN A 73 4.81 -1.44 5.19
N LYS A 74 4.84 -0.25 4.58
CA LYS A 74 4.24 0.03 3.27
C LYS A 74 5.23 -0.14 2.12
N ASN A 75 6.45 -0.62 2.39
CA ASN A 75 7.41 -0.91 1.34
C ASN A 75 6.95 -2.14 0.56
N VAL A 76 6.82 -1.99 -0.76
CA VAL A 76 6.39 -3.04 -1.67
C VAL A 76 7.50 -3.31 -2.68
N LEU A 77 7.96 -4.54 -2.76
CA LEU A 77 8.90 -5.01 -3.76
C LEU A 77 8.14 -5.72 -4.89
N VAL A 78 8.20 -5.16 -6.09
CA VAL A 78 7.60 -5.75 -7.29
C VAL A 78 8.69 -6.35 -8.18
N VAL A 79 8.72 -7.67 -8.29
CA VAL A 79 9.72 -8.40 -9.07
C VAL A 79 9.12 -8.86 -10.40
N GLY A 80 9.87 -8.65 -11.48
CA GLY A 80 9.47 -9.09 -12.82
C GLY A 80 10.48 -8.69 -13.88
N GLY A 81 10.58 -9.45 -14.94
CA GLY A 81 11.46 -9.17 -16.09
C GLY A 81 11.04 -7.93 -16.89
N SER A 82 11.79 -7.60 -17.92
CA SER A 82 11.40 -6.55 -18.88
C SER A 82 10.09 -6.96 -19.57
N GLY A 83 9.17 -6.02 -19.75
CA GLY A 83 7.87 -6.29 -20.38
C GLY A 83 6.84 -7.00 -19.51
N SER A 84 7.15 -7.39 -18.25
CA SER A 84 6.20 -8.07 -17.37
C SER A 84 5.03 -7.20 -16.88
N GLY A 85 4.96 -5.96 -17.30
CA GLY A 85 3.84 -5.08 -16.99
C GLY A 85 3.90 -4.39 -15.63
N LYS A 86 5.02 -4.37 -14.92
CA LYS A 86 5.18 -3.70 -13.62
C LYS A 86 4.62 -2.27 -13.60
N THR A 87 4.99 -1.47 -14.60
CA THR A 87 4.48 -0.10 -14.72
C THR A 87 2.98 -0.08 -14.98
N ARG A 88 2.48 -0.97 -15.86
CA ARG A 88 1.07 -1.02 -16.28
C ARG A 88 0.16 -1.49 -15.16
N PHE A 89 0.55 -2.55 -14.43
CA PHE A 89 -0.34 -3.23 -13.49
C PHE A 89 -0.13 -2.82 -12.04
N PHE A 90 1.01 -2.20 -11.71
CA PHE A 90 1.27 -1.74 -10.34
C PHE A 90 1.40 -0.22 -10.26
N ILE A 91 2.33 0.42 -10.99
CA ILE A 91 2.61 1.85 -10.82
C ILE A 91 1.42 2.70 -11.27
N LYS A 92 0.92 2.51 -12.48
CA LYS A 92 -0.16 3.33 -13.03
C LYS A 92 -1.47 3.20 -12.25
N PRO A 93 -1.98 2.00 -11.90
CA PRO A 93 -3.20 1.88 -11.11
C PRO A 93 -3.11 2.60 -9.76
N ASN A 94 -1.98 2.47 -9.05
CA ASN A 94 -1.78 3.17 -7.78
C ASN A 94 -1.70 4.69 -7.96
N LEU A 95 -1.06 5.17 -9.01
CA LEU A 95 -1.00 6.59 -9.34
C LEU A 95 -2.39 7.14 -9.73
N MET A 96 -3.19 6.34 -10.44
CA MET A 96 -4.54 6.71 -10.86
C MET A 96 -5.55 6.80 -9.72
N GLN A 97 -5.27 6.22 -8.56
CA GLN A 97 -6.10 6.41 -7.37
C GLN A 97 -6.07 7.86 -6.85
N MET A 98 -5.00 8.60 -7.11
CA MET A 98 -4.88 10.02 -6.78
C MET A 98 -5.24 10.37 -5.31
N HIS A 99 -4.86 9.54 -4.37
CA HIS A 99 -5.17 9.71 -2.94
C HIS A 99 -4.00 10.25 -2.11
N SER A 100 -2.82 10.43 -2.72
CA SER A 100 -1.59 10.80 -2.01
C SER A 100 -0.70 11.69 -2.86
N SER A 101 0.32 12.30 -2.26
CA SER A 101 1.45 12.86 -3.01
C SER A 101 2.36 11.74 -3.46
N TYR A 102 2.92 11.87 -4.65
CA TYR A 102 3.76 10.84 -5.27
C TYR A 102 5.11 11.41 -5.69
N VAL A 103 6.15 10.61 -5.50
CA VAL A 103 7.45 10.79 -6.13
C VAL A 103 7.68 9.56 -7.02
N VAL A 104 7.87 9.79 -8.31
CA VAL A 104 7.98 8.71 -9.31
C VAL A 104 9.27 8.87 -10.10
N THR A 105 10.08 7.81 -10.14
CA THR A 105 11.20 7.72 -11.07
C THR A 105 10.71 7.15 -12.39
N ASP A 106 10.83 7.92 -13.48
CA ASP A 106 10.33 7.55 -14.82
C ASP A 106 11.44 7.66 -15.86
N PRO A 107 12.36 6.67 -15.94
CA PRO A 107 13.51 6.73 -16.84
C PRO A 107 13.13 6.85 -18.32
N LYS A 108 11.95 6.37 -18.70
CA LYS A 108 11.43 6.41 -20.09
C LYS A 108 10.51 7.59 -20.37
N GLY A 109 10.08 8.34 -19.33
CA GLY A 109 9.11 9.42 -19.46
C GLY A 109 7.67 8.98 -19.77
N THR A 110 7.40 7.67 -19.79
CA THR A 110 6.09 7.13 -20.20
C THR A 110 4.99 7.36 -19.18
N VAL A 111 5.33 7.35 -17.90
CA VAL A 111 4.35 7.58 -16.82
C VAL A 111 3.84 9.01 -16.85
N LEU A 112 4.75 9.98 -17.04
CA LEU A 112 4.39 11.40 -17.15
C LEU A 112 3.50 11.65 -18.38
N VAL A 113 3.84 11.08 -19.54
CA VAL A 113 3.07 11.26 -20.79
C VAL A 113 1.67 10.68 -20.67
N GLU A 114 1.54 9.48 -20.09
CA GLU A 114 0.26 8.78 -20.02
C GLU A 114 -0.63 9.24 -18.88
N CYS A 115 -0.05 9.55 -17.69
CA CYS A 115 -0.83 9.91 -16.50
C CYS A 115 -0.85 11.42 -16.21
N GLY A 116 0.04 12.21 -16.81
CA GLY A 116 0.22 13.63 -16.47
C GLY A 116 -1.03 14.46 -16.68
N LYS A 117 -1.75 14.31 -17.79
CA LYS A 117 -3.00 15.04 -18.05
C LYS A 117 -4.09 14.72 -17.03
N MET A 118 -4.19 13.47 -16.62
CA MET A 118 -5.14 13.03 -15.60
C MET A 118 -4.82 13.67 -14.25
N LEU A 119 -3.54 13.66 -13.85
CA LEU A 119 -3.08 14.28 -12.61
C LEU A 119 -3.26 15.80 -12.64
N GLN A 120 -3.03 16.46 -13.78
CA GLN A 120 -3.30 17.89 -13.94
C GLN A 120 -4.77 18.23 -13.83
N ARG A 121 -5.67 17.35 -14.28
CA ARG A 121 -7.10 17.50 -14.05
C ARG A 121 -7.44 17.35 -12.57
N GLY A 122 -6.82 16.38 -11.89
CA GLY A 122 -6.98 16.10 -10.47
C GLY A 122 -8.27 15.34 -10.13
N THR A 123 -8.57 15.31 -8.83
CA THR A 123 -9.77 14.69 -8.27
C THR A 123 -10.91 15.71 -8.12
N PRO A 124 -12.18 15.28 -8.18
CA PRO A 124 -13.29 16.14 -7.83
C PRO A 124 -13.15 16.65 -6.39
N LYS A 125 -13.28 17.95 -6.20
CA LYS A 125 -13.34 18.53 -4.86
C LYS A 125 -14.68 18.12 -4.23
N LEU A 126 -14.60 17.51 -3.03
CA LEU A 126 -15.79 17.05 -2.31
C LEU A 126 -16.22 18.08 -1.25
N ASP A 127 -17.50 18.16 -0.99
CA ASP A 127 -18.09 18.90 0.12
C ASP A 127 -18.00 18.09 1.42
N LYS A 128 -18.57 18.61 2.51
CA LYS A 128 -18.60 17.94 3.82
C LYS A 128 -19.38 16.62 3.81
N ASP A 129 -20.29 16.46 2.86
CA ASP A 129 -21.14 15.27 2.70
C ASP A 129 -20.52 14.27 1.70
N GLY A 130 -19.32 14.53 1.20
CA GLY A 130 -18.62 13.67 0.23
C GLY A 130 -19.16 13.78 -1.21
N LYS A 131 -19.96 14.79 -1.52
CA LYS A 131 -20.50 15.02 -2.87
C LYS A 131 -19.58 15.96 -3.67
N PRO A 132 -19.45 15.77 -4.99
CA PRO A 132 -18.65 16.65 -5.83
C PRO A 132 -19.19 18.09 -5.82
N MET A 133 -18.34 19.05 -5.44
CA MET A 133 -18.66 20.47 -5.51
C MET A 133 -18.81 20.92 -6.96
N ARG A 134 -19.78 21.80 -7.20
CA ARG A 134 -20.04 22.38 -8.52
C ARG A 134 -19.89 23.89 -8.46
N ASN A 135 -19.43 24.49 -9.57
CA ASN A 135 -19.40 25.92 -9.72
C ASN A 135 -20.78 26.49 -10.08
N GLU A 136 -20.91 27.81 -10.17
CA GLU A 136 -22.14 28.52 -10.55
C GLU A 136 -22.74 28.05 -11.90
N LYS A 137 -21.91 27.49 -12.78
CA LYS A 137 -22.31 26.94 -14.09
C LYS A 137 -22.64 25.44 -14.03
N GLY A 138 -22.76 24.85 -12.83
CA GLY A 138 -23.08 23.44 -12.63
C GLY A 138 -21.93 22.45 -12.92
N LYS A 139 -20.74 22.92 -13.29
CA LYS A 139 -19.58 22.06 -13.58
C LYS A 139 -18.87 21.65 -12.31
N ILE A 140 -18.39 20.39 -12.25
CA ILE A 140 -17.62 19.87 -11.13
C ILE A 140 -16.31 20.63 -11.01
N ILE A 141 -15.98 21.02 -9.78
CA ILE A 141 -14.70 21.64 -9.43
C ILE A 141 -13.70 20.53 -9.16
N TYR A 142 -12.51 20.59 -9.79
CA TYR A 142 -11.44 19.64 -9.61
C TYR A 142 -10.29 20.27 -8.83
N GLU A 143 -9.59 19.46 -8.03
CA GLU A 143 -8.38 19.84 -7.32
C GLU A 143 -7.17 19.22 -8.03
N PRO A 144 -6.42 20.00 -8.82
CA PRO A 144 -5.33 19.48 -9.64
C PRO A 144 -4.09 19.17 -8.79
N TYR A 145 -3.34 18.16 -9.24
CA TYR A 145 -1.99 17.92 -8.72
C TYR A 145 -1.01 18.95 -9.26
N LYS A 146 -0.13 19.43 -8.38
CA LYS A 146 1.03 20.25 -8.76
C LYS A 146 2.14 19.32 -9.23
N ILE A 147 2.31 19.17 -10.54
CA ILE A 147 3.34 18.31 -11.12
C ILE A 147 4.67 19.06 -11.16
N ARG A 148 5.71 18.42 -10.64
CA ARG A 148 7.10 18.88 -10.73
C ARG A 148 7.90 17.84 -11.47
N VAL A 149 8.68 18.28 -12.47
CA VAL A 149 9.50 17.39 -13.30
C VAL A 149 10.96 17.78 -13.10
N PHE A 150 11.76 16.83 -12.64
CA PHE A 150 13.20 16.94 -12.61
C PHE A 150 13.80 16.06 -13.70
N ASN A 151 14.26 16.67 -14.80
CA ASN A 151 14.77 15.95 -15.95
C ASN A 151 16.30 16.01 -15.96
N THR A 152 16.94 14.87 -15.68
CA THR A 152 18.39 14.75 -15.64
C THR A 152 19.02 14.45 -17.01
N ILE A 153 18.22 14.13 -18.02
CA ILE A 153 18.67 13.86 -19.39
C ILE A 153 18.68 15.15 -20.21
N ASN A 154 17.61 15.95 -20.09
CA ASN A 154 17.50 17.23 -20.78
C ASN A 154 17.16 18.31 -19.75
N PHE A 155 18.18 19.00 -19.27
CA PHE A 155 18.05 20.04 -18.25
C PHE A 155 17.22 21.25 -18.72
N GLN A 156 17.14 21.53 -20.02
CA GLN A 156 16.27 22.60 -20.55
C GLN A 156 14.78 22.30 -20.32
N LYS A 157 14.41 21.02 -20.21
CA LYS A 157 13.05 20.55 -19.92
C LYS A 157 12.83 20.25 -18.42
N SER A 158 13.82 20.55 -17.58
CA SER A 158 13.75 20.33 -16.16
C SER A 158 13.18 21.56 -15.45
N MET A 159 12.38 21.37 -14.43
CA MET A 159 12.03 22.44 -13.51
C MET A 159 13.20 22.74 -12.58
N HIS A 160 13.39 24.02 -12.28
CA HIS A 160 14.41 24.43 -11.33
C HIS A 160 14.00 24.04 -9.91
N PHE A 161 14.94 23.49 -9.17
CA PHE A 161 14.79 23.15 -7.77
C PHE A 161 15.97 23.76 -6.99
N ASN A 162 15.65 24.67 -6.07
CA ASN A 162 16.64 25.21 -5.15
C ASN A 162 16.44 24.60 -3.77
N PRO A 163 17.28 23.62 -3.35
CA PRO A 163 17.15 22.99 -2.05
C PRO A 163 17.33 23.97 -0.88
N PHE A 164 18.13 25.02 -1.08
CA PHE A 164 18.42 26.03 -0.06
C PHE A 164 17.28 27.02 0.19
N ALA A 165 16.24 27.01 -0.64
CA ALA A 165 15.06 27.85 -0.41
C ALA A 165 14.14 27.31 0.70
N TYR A 166 14.46 26.13 1.27
CA TYR A 166 13.65 25.41 2.26
C TYR A 166 14.40 25.15 3.57
N ILE A 167 15.59 25.73 3.75
CA ILE A 167 16.42 25.65 4.97
C ILE A 167 16.22 26.88 5.85
#